data_1499dea9e31111cdef32bb42fb0b57f1
#
_entry.id   1499dea9e31111cdef32bb42fb0b57f1
#
_cell.length_a   1.000
_cell.length_b   1.000
_cell.length_c   1.000
_cell.angle_alpha   90.00
_cell.angle_beta   90.00
_cell.angle_gamma   90.00
#
_symmetry.space_group_name_H-M   'P 1'
#
loop_
_entity.id
_entity.type
_entity.pdbx_description
1 polymer ?
#
loop_
_entity_poly.entity_id
_entity_poly.type
_entity_poly.pdbx_seq_one_letter_code
_entity_poly.pdbx_strand_id
1 'polypeptide(L)'
;IDAALKANADAIAAVGYVTGRYTGTGSYPRTVDLGFQPKAVVVTTNTGYTNNSGSPFGGVFGVGMPLSGYAEVTANGFTLKAEYVNQKNTVYNYIAFK
;
A
#
# COMPACT_ATOMS: atom_id res chain seq x y z
N ILE A 1 -29.83 -19.82 -0.84
CA ILE A 1 -28.42 -20.02 -1.22
C ILE A 1 -27.85 -18.77 -1.88
N ASP A 2 -28.56 -18.23 -2.87
CA ASP A 2 -28.09 -17.05 -3.59
C ASP A 2 -28.02 -15.83 -2.66
N ALA A 3 -28.99 -15.68 -1.76
CA ALA A 3 -28.98 -14.58 -0.80
C ALA A 3 -27.81 -14.69 0.18
N ALA A 4 -27.45 -15.89 0.61
CA ALA A 4 -26.32 -16.10 1.51
C ALA A 4 -25.01 -15.83 0.78
N LEU A 5 -24.87 -16.27 -0.48
CA LEU A 5 -23.66 -15.98 -1.27
C LEU A 5 -23.51 -14.49 -1.52
N LYS A 6 -24.62 -13.79 -1.82
CA LYS A 6 -24.59 -12.35 -2.01
C LYS A 6 -24.22 -11.63 -0.72
N ALA A 7 -24.77 -12.04 0.41
CA ALA A 7 -24.46 -11.43 1.70
C ALA A 7 -22.98 -11.61 2.04
N ASN A 8 -22.40 -12.77 1.77
CA ASN A 8 -20.99 -13.02 1.99
C ASN A 8 -20.11 -12.17 1.05
N ALA A 9 -20.50 -12.05 -0.21
CA ALA A 9 -19.79 -11.21 -1.16
C ALA A 9 -19.85 -9.73 -0.75
N ASP A 10 -21.02 -9.26 -0.30
CA ASP A 10 -21.19 -7.89 0.18
C ASP A 10 -20.35 -7.64 1.44
N ALA A 11 -20.28 -8.62 2.34
CA ALA A 11 -19.47 -8.51 3.55
C ALA A 11 -17.99 -8.42 3.21
N ILE A 12 -17.50 -9.19 2.25
CA ILE A 12 -16.11 -9.12 1.80
C ILE A 12 -15.84 -7.76 1.16
N ALA A 13 -16.73 -7.28 0.31
CA ALA A 13 -16.60 -5.99 -0.34
C ALA A 13 -16.63 -4.82 0.66
N ALA A 14 -17.30 -5.01 1.80
CA ALA A 14 -17.41 -4.00 2.84
C ALA A 14 -16.23 -3.99 3.81
N VAL A 15 -15.29 -4.93 3.68
CA VAL A 15 -14.06 -4.91 4.49
C VAL A 15 -13.35 -3.58 4.25
N GLY A 16 -13.00 -2.89 5.33
CA GLY A 16 -12.47 -1.53 5.29
C GLY A 16 -11.00 -1.43 4.93
N TYR A 17 -10.35 -2.53 4.59
CA TYR A 17 -8.94 -2.53 4.22
C TYR A 17 -8.60 -3.73 3.35
N VAL A 18 -7.49 -3.62 2.63
CA VAL A 18 -6.87 -4.74 1.94
C VAL A 18 -5.40 -4.79 2.33
N THR A 19 -4.84 -5.99 2.30
CA THR A 19 -3.42 -6.20 2.57
C THR A 19 -2.77 -6.80 1.35
N GLY A 20 -1.47 -6.60 1.22
CA GLY A 20 -0.70 -7.19 0.15
C GLY A 20 0.78 -7.00 0.39
N ARG A 21 1.55 -7.39 -0.60
CA ARG A 21 2.99 -7.20 -0.59
C ARG A 21 3.48 -6.92 -2.01
N TYR A 22 4.62 -6.29 -2.10
CA TYR A 22 5.31 -6.12 -3.36
C TYR A 22 6.81 -6.27 -3.13
N THR A 23 7.50 -6.65 -4.19
CA THR A 23 8.96 -6.71 -4.17
C THR A 23 9.49 -5.46 -4.87
N GLY A 24 10.39 -4.75 -4.22
CA GLY A 24 10.99 -3.55 -4.76
C GLY A 24 11.74 -3.82 -6.06
N THR A 25 11.67 -2.86 -6.97
CA THR A 25 12.31 -2.96 -8.29
C THR A 25 13.52 -2.04 -8.42
N GLY A 26 13.70 -1.12 -7.48
CA GLY A 26 14.77 -0.09 -7.57
C GLY A 26 14.45 1.03 -8.55
N SER A 27 13.34 0.95 -9.25
CA SER A 27 12.90 1.96 -10.22
C SER A 27 11.75 2.77 -9.65
N TYR A 28 11.74 4.07 -9.90
CA TYR A 28 10.68 4.97 -9.45
C TYR A 28 10.48 6.09 -10.47
N PRO A 29 9.25 6.65 -10.57
CA PRO A 29 8.07 6.31 -9.78
C PRO A 29 7.52 4.92 -10.14
N ARG A 30 6.93 4.25 -9.16
CA ARG A 30 6.25 2.97 -9.36
C ARG A 30 4.86 3.07 -8.77
N THR A 31 3.84 2.74 -9.58
CA THR A 31 2.46 2.76 -9.14
C THR A 31 2.00 1.35 -8.79
N VAL A 32 1.39 1.21 -7.62
CA VAL A 32 0.71 -0.02 -7.21
C VAL A 32 -0.79 0.22 -7.40
N ASP A 33 -1.40 -0.57 -8.27
CA ASP A 33 -2.81 -0.43 -8.62
C ASP A 33 -3.64 -1.32 -7.70
N LEU A 34 -4.55 -0.71 -6.96
CA LEU A 34 -5.45 -1.40 -6.04
C LEU A 34 -6.87 -1.51 -6.58
N GLY A 35 -7.20 -0.76 -7.65
CA GLY A 35 -8.55 -0.68 -8.17
C GLY A 35 -9.46 0.29 -7.40
N PHE A 36 -8.93 1.01 -6.43
CA PHE A 36 -9.65 2.03 -5.66
C PHE A 36 -8.67 3.03 -5.09
N GLN A 37 -9.18 4.20 -4.70
CA GLN A 37 -8.38 5.18 -3.99
C GLN A 37 -8.41 4.88 -2.49
N PRO A 38 -7.30 4.47 -1.89
CA PRO A 38 -7.27 4.24 -0.45
C PRO A 38 -7.34 5.56 0.31
N LYS A 39 -7.94 5.54 1.49
CA LYS A 39 -7.91 6.70 2.41
C LYS A 39 -6.54 6.86 3.02
N ALA A 40 -5.89 5.75 3.32
CA ALA A 40 -4.54 5.73 3.86
C ALA A 40 -3.88 4.40 3.51
N VAL A 41 -2.56 4.41 3.47
CA VAL A 41 -1.75 3.22 3.23
C VAL A 41 -0.63 3.18 4.26
N VAL A 42 -0.44 2.02 4.85
CA VAL A 42 0.70 1.73 5.71
C VAL A 42 1.60 0.77 4.96
N VAL A 43 2.86 1.14 4.77
CA VAL A 43 3.86 0.28 4.12
C VAL A 43 4.92 -0.04 5.16
N THR A 44 5.25 -1.32 5.28
CA THR A 44 6.32 -1.77 6.16
C THR A 44 7.32 -2.62 5.37
N THR A 45 8.55 -2.67 5.85
CA THR A 45 9.49 -3.66 5.33
C THR A 45 9.06 -5.06 5.79
N ASN A 46 9.66 -6.09 5.22
CA ASN A 46 9.35 -7.47 5.60
C ASN A 46 9.70 -7.77 7.06
N THR A 47 10.52 -6.95 7.69
CA THR A 47 10.87 -7.05 9.11
C THR A 47 10.01 -6.16 10.00
N GLY A 48 9.02 -5.47 9.43
CA GLY A 48 8.06 -4.66 10.18
C GLY A 48 8.43 -3.20 10.39
N TYR A 49 9.54 -2.74 9.84
CA TYR A 49 9.94 -1.34 9.99
C TYR A 49 9.09 -0.43 9.11
N THR A 50 8.57 0.64 9.69
CA THR A 50 7.90 1.72 8.98
C THR A 50 8.83 2.90 8.78
N ASN A 51 9.80 3.08 9.66
CA ASN A 51 10.78 4.15 9.57
C ASN A 51 12.09 3.61 10.11
N ASN A 52 13.11 3.69 9.29
CA ASN A 52 14.44 3.22 9.65
C ASN A 52 15.42 4.28 9.19
N SER A 53 16.38 4.61 10.01
CA SER A 53 17.42 5.58 9.67
C SER A 53 18.26 5.13 8.48
N GLY A 54 18.21 3.85 8.14
CA GLY A 54 18.79 3.31 6.92
C GLY A 54 17.72 2.91 5.93
N SER A 55 18.11 2.52 4.76
CA SER A 55 17.25 2.01 3.70
C SER A 55 17.28 0.47 3.75
N PRO A 56 16.17 -0.26 3.52
CA PRO A 56 14.86 0.23 3.12
C PRO A 56 13.96 0.59 4.31
N PHE A 57 12.92 1.36 4.05
CA PHE A 57 11.89 1.64 5.05
C PHE A 57 10.52 1.84 4.39
N GLY A 58 9.48 1.85 5.21
CA GLY A 58 8.12 2.12 4.78
C GLY A 58 7.61 3.45 5.34
N GLY A 59 6.32 3.54 5.56
CA GLY A 59 5.71 4.74 6.12
C GLY A 59 4.21 4.70 6.06
N VAL A 60 3.59 5.78 6.50
CA VAL A 60 2.14 5.97 6.47
C VAL A 60 1.84 7.19 5.62
N PHE A 61 0.93 7.06 4.67
CA PHE A 61 0.50 8.17 3.83
C PHE A 61 -0.97 7.99 3.46
N GLY A 62 -1.63 9.06 3.10
CA GLY A 62 -3.05 9.03 2.79
C GLY A 62 -3.46 10.19 1.90
N VAL A 63 -4.76 10.30 1.64
CA VAL A 63 -5.31 11.42 0.89
C VAL A 63 -5.02 12.71 1.63
N GLY A 64 -4.34 13.66 0.95
CA GLY A 64 -3.92 14.91 1.59
C GLY A 64 -2.76 14.77 2.56
N MET A 65 -2.19 13.58 2.72
CA MET A 65 -1.06 13.31 3.60
C MET A 65 -0.02 12.48 2.85
N PRO A 66 0.67 13.05 1.86
CA PRO A 66 1.72 12.31 1.17
C PRO A 66 2.91 12.07 2.11
N LEU A 67 3.57 10.95 1.93
CA LEU A 67 4.88 10.73 2.54
C LEU A 67 5.87 11.51 1.67
N SER A 68 6.15 12.72 2.07
CA SER A 68 6.81 13.72 1.25
C SER A 68 8.09 13.20 0.59
N GLY A 69 8.13 13.23 -0.74
CA GLY A 69 9.27 12.75 -1.52
C GLY A 69 9.37 11.24 -1.65
N TYR A 70 8.51 10.46 -0.99
CA TYR A 70 8.62 9.00 -0.98
C TYR A 70 7.42 8.28 -1.55
N ALA A 71 6.20 8.69 -1.19
CA ALA A 71 4.99 8.02 -1.64
C ALA A 71 3.77 8.91 -1.53
N GLU A 72 2.75 8.61 -2.33
CA GLU A 72 1.46 9.31 -2.27
C GLU A 72 0.34 8.39 -2.73
N VAL A 73 -0.88 8.68 -2.27
CA VAL A 73 -2.09 8.00 -2.72
C VAL A 73 -2.49 8.55 -4.08
N THR A 74 -2.93 7.67 -4.98
CA THR A 74 -3.48 8.02 -6.28
C THR A 74 -4.94 7.61 -6.38
N ALA A 75 -5.58 7.95 -7.50
CA ALA A 75 -7.00 7.62 -7.71
C ALA A 75 -7.29 6.12 -7.64
N ASN A 76 -6.34 5.26 -7.99
CA ASN A 76 -6.55 3.82 -8.08
C ASN A 76 -5.56 3.01 -7.22
N GLY A 77 -4.81 3.66 -6.35
CA GLY A 77 -3.82 2.95 -5.53
C GLY A 77 -2.83 3.91 -4.89
N PHE A 78 -1.55 3.65 -5.07
CA PHE A 78 -0.51 4.53 -4.55
C PHE A 78 0.73 4.48 -5.45
N THR A 79 1.51 5.55 -5.39
CA THR A 79 2.76 5.68 -6.16
C THR A 79 3.94 5.78 -5.21
N LEU A 80 4.96 5.00 -5.49
CA LEU A 80 6.24 5.01 -4.79
C LEU A 80 7.19 5.91 -5.57
N LYS A 81 7.76 6.90 -4.91
CA LYS A 81 8.55 7.96 -5.55
C LYS A 81 10.03 7.91 -5.22
N ALA A 82 10.45 7.01 -4.35
CA ALA A 82 11.83 6.93 -3.91
C ALA A 82 12.28 5.50 -3.74
N GLU A 83 13.57 5.29 -3.84
CA GLU A 83 14.18 3.97 -3.71
C GLU A 83 13.90 3.34 -2.34
N TYR A 84 13.85 4.15 -1.29
CA TYR A 84 13.70 3.66 0.09
C TYR A 84 12.42 2.84 0.31
N VAL A 85 11.37 3.15 -0.43
CA VAL A 85 10.10 2.41 -0.36
C VAL A 85 9.95 1.42 -1.51
N ASN A 86 10.95 1.29 -2.35
CA ASN A 86 10.95 0.39 -3.51
C ASN A 86 12.36 -0.15 -3.80
N GLN A 87 13.13 -0.43 -2.78
CA GLN A 87 14.49 -0.93 -2.94
C GLN A 87 14.48 -2.29 -3.60
N LYS A 88 15.34 -2.47 -4.60
CA LYS A 88 15.43 -3.69 -5.38
C LYS A 88 15.60 -4.91 -4.50
N ASN A 89 14.83 -5.95 -4.79
CA ASN A 89 14.86 -7.24 -4.10
C ASN A 89 14.41 -7.19 -2.63
N THR A 90 13.81 -6.09 -2.19
CA THR A 90 13.26 -5.97 -0.85
C THR A 90 11.76 -6.19 -0.89
N VAL A 91 11.26 -7.05 0.01
CA VAL A 91 9.82 -7.29 0.13
C VAL A 91 9.21 -6.27 1.09
N TYR A 92 8.12 -5.64 0.64
CA TYR A 92 7.35 -4.71 1.43
C TYR A 92 5.93 -5.25 1.61
N ASN A 93 5.37 -5.03 2.78
CA ASN A 93 3.98 -5.36 3.06
C ASN A 93 3.19 -4.06 3.18
N TYR A 94 1.91 -4.08 2.78
CA TYR A 94 1.08 -2.90 2.90
C TYR A 94 -0.32 -3.23 3.41
N ILE A 95 -0.92 -2.23 4.04
CA ILE A 95 -2.34 -2.22 4.42
C ILE A 95 -2.91 -0.96 3.79
N ALA A 96 -3.92 -1.12 2.95
CA ALA A 96 -4.60 0.00 2.31
C ALA A 96 -6.02 0.10 2.83
N PHE A 97 -6.39 1.24 3.37
CA PHE A 97 -7.70 1.47 3.97
C PHE A 97 -8.65 2.06 2.93
N LYS A 98 -9.80 1.43 2.79
CA LYS A 98 -10.83 1.88 1.85
C LYS A 98 -11.58 3.11 2.34
#